data_04167510f70e351d899514961efc3e55
#
_entry.id   04167510f70e351d899514961efc3e55
#
_cell.length_a   1.000
_cell.length_b   1.000
_cell.length_c   1.000
_cell.angle_alpha   90.00
_cell.angle_beta   90.00
_cell.angle_gamma   90.00
#
_symmetry.space_group_name_H-M   'P 1'
#
loop_
_entity.id
_entity.type
_entity.pdbx_description
1 polymer ?
#
loop_
_entity_poly.entity_id
_entity_poly.type
_entity_poly.pdbx_seq_one_letter_code
_entity_poly.pdbx_strand_id
1 'polypeptide(L)'
;MPDLLIWGDTIRSPELRHEVPVTIPDGFLYAEAGGRRAVVIHALEIPRVRMETDLEIVAHEQLGSDELFALGIPRWQIDQELVLRGCRELGVVEAAVPASFPVGLADFLRDHGIELRVDRELFDRRRRAKNEAELAGIRRAQKACEAGLDAARELLRRAQQDGDGLDVDGEPLTSERLKRVIEDVFADHDVEAGSMIVSHGPQTAVGHDLGSGQIHVDEPVVFDLFPKDKQTGCYADMTRTYVVGEPSDEVKEWHRLVKEALDRSTAEVKPGANGRALYELVCDIFQSAGYKTQLNKEPGEVLEDGFFHGLGHGVGLEVHEGPSLGRIGHDLIPGDVITVEPGLYRAGYGGLRLEDLVLVTEAGHEVITDYPYELEP
;
A
#
# COMPACT_ATOMS: atom_id res chain seq x y z
N MET A 1 -25.68 6.41 11.83
CA MET A 1 -24.51 5.53 11.73
C MET A 1 -24.21 5.04 13.14
N PRO A 2 -23.68 3.83 13.33
CA PRO A 2 -23.26 3.41 14.67
C PRO A 2 -22.14 4.35 15.18
N ASP A 3 -22.06 4.52 16.48
CA ASP A 3 -20.90 5.18 17.08
C ASP A 3 -19.65 4.35 16.76
N LEU A 4 -18.49 4.98 16.68
CA LEU A 4 -17.22 4.29 16.42
C LEU A 4 -16.11 4.79 17.33
N LEU A 5 -15.18 3.88 17.62
CA LEU A 5 -13.97 4.17 18.39
C LEU A 5 -12.74 3.62 17.65
N ILE A 6 -11.69 4.42 17.61
CA ILE A 6 -10.37 3.98 17.17
C ILE A 6 -9.37 4.39 18.26
N TRP A 7 -8.54 3.44 18.72
CA TRP A 7 -7.47 3.73 19.66
C TRP A 7 -6.13 3.27 19.11
N GLY A 8 -5.15 4.15 19.14
CA GLY A 8 -3.79 3.88 18.64
C GLY A 8 -3.02 5.18 18.46
N ASP A 9 -1.92 5.08 17.73
CA ASP A 9 -1.18 6.21 17.20
C ASP A 9 -1.37 6.30 15.67
N THR A 10 -1.14 7.48 15.10
CA THR A 10 -1.35 7.69 13.67
C THR A 10 -0.19 7.22 12.79
N ILE A 11 0.87 6.67 13.36
CA ILE A 11 2.01 6.10 12.63
C ILE A 11 1.72 4.65 12.25
N ARG A 12 1.06 3.90 13.15
CA ARG A 12 0.84 2.45 13.03
C ARG A 12 -0.62 2.06 12.78
N SER A 13 -1.58 2.98 13.04
CA SER A 13 -3.01 2.75 12.79
C SER A 13 -3.46 3.52 11.55
N PRO A 14 -3.62 2.85 10.41
CA PRO A 14 -4.11 3.48 9.19
C PRO A 14 -5.55 4.00 9.33
N GLU A 15 -6.40 3.31 10.09
CA GLU A 15 -7.76 3.77 10.36
C GLU A 15 -7.75 5.11 11.13
N LEU A 16 -6.87 5.22 12.12
CA LEU A 16 -6.73 6.45 12.89
C LEU A 16 -6.09 7.58 12.07
N ARG A 17 -5.09 7.25 11.24
CA ARG A 17 -4.43 8.22 10.37
C ARG A 17 -5.37 8.82 9.33
N HIS A 18 -6.29 8.03 8.78
CA HIS A 18 -7.33 8.49 7.85
C HIS A 18 -8.25 9.54 8.50
N GLU A 19 -8.68 9.30 9.75
CA GLU A 19 -9.59 10.20 10.48
C GLU A 19 -8.86 11.42 11.08
N VAL A 20 -7.60 11.25 11.46
CA VAL A 20 -6.76 12.26 12.09
C VAL A 20 -5.46 12.40 11.29
N PRO A 21 -5.41 13.26 10.25
CA PRO A 21 -4.29 13.36 9.32
C PRO A 21 -3.06 14.09 9.92
N VAL A 22 -2.84 13.96 11.23
CA VAL A 22 -1.73 14.53 11.99
C VAL A 22 -0.82 13.42 12.47
N THR A 23 0.50 13.55 12.33
CA THR A 23 1.46 12.54 12.80
C THR A 23 1.60 12.62 14.31
N ILE A 24 1.02 11.69 15.06
CA ILE A 24 1.03 11.60 16.52
C ILE A 24 1.59 10.22 16.89
N PRO A 25 2.76 10.16 17.59
CA PRO A 25 3.40 8.90 17.94
C PRO A 25 2.81 8.21 19.17
N ASP A 26 2.12 8.96 20.03
CA ASP A 26 1.52 8.45 21.26
C ASP A 26 0.06 7.99 21.02
N GLY A 27 -0.37 6.97 21.76
CA GLY A 27 -1.73 6.46 21.67
C GLY A 27 -2.77 7.45 22.19
N PHE A 28 -3.85 7.62 21.44
CA PHE A 28 -5.01 8.43 21.82
C PHE A 28 -6.30 7.81 21.27
N LEU A 29 -7.45 8.30 21.73
CA LEU A 29 -8.75 7.85 21.27
C LEU A 29 -9.33 8.83 20.26
N TYR A 30 -9.78 8.31 19.11
CA TYR A 30 -10.74 8.99 18.23
C TYR A 30 -12.12 8.36 18.41
N ALA A 31 -13.15 9.17 18.43
CA ALA A 31 -14.54 8.74 18.58
C ALA A 31 -15.49 9.52 17.66
N GLU A 32 -16.42 8.82 17.06
CA GLU A 32 -17.65 9.41 16.51
C GLU A 32 -18.83 8.94 17.35
N ALA A 33 -19.52 9.83 18.01
CA ALA A 33 -20.65 9.50 18.88
C ALA A 33 -21.69 10.62 18.86
N GLY A 34 -22.96 10.26 18.69
CA GLY A 34 -24.06 11.26 18.71
C GLY A 34 -23.90 12.38 17.69
N GLY A 35 -23.22 12.16 16.57
CA GLY A 35 -22.93 13.18 15.56
C GLY A 35 -21.72 14.08 15.86
N ARG A 36 -21.00 13.84 16.97
CA ARG A 36 -19.76 14.52 17.34
C ARG A 36 -18.58 13.70 16.79
N ARG A 37 -17.52 14.37 16.31
CA ARG A 37 -16.22 13.79 15.96
C ARG A 37 -15.20 14.36 16.90
N ALA A 38 -14.59 13.53 17.73
CA ALA A 38 -13.74 13.99 18.82
C ALA A 38 -12.47 13.16 18.97
N VAL A 39 -11.43 13.78 19.53
CA VAL A 39 -10.23 13.10 20.02
C VAL A 39 -10.09 13.27 21.53
N VAL A 40 -9.72 12.20 22.23
CA VAL A 40 -9.33 12.24 23.64
C VAL A 40 -7.81 12.13 23.68
N ILE A 41 -7.14 13.23 24.02
CA ILE A 41 -5.71 13.37 23.74
C ILE A 41 -4.97 14.19 24.80
N HIS A 42 -3.67 13.96 24.93
CA HIS A 42 -2.78 14.70 25.83
C HIS A 42 -2.56 16.14 25.33
N ALA A 43 -2.39 17.09 26.27
CA ALA A 43 -2.19 18.51 25.98
C ALA A 43 -1.04 18.81 25.00
N LEU A 44 -0.02 17.96 24.94
CA LEU A 44 1.13 18.12 24.05
C LEU A 44 0.72 18.21 22.57
N GLU A 45 -0.29 17.45 22.16
CA GLU A 45 -0.72 17.33 20.76
C GLU A 45 -1.88 18.27 20.39
N ILE A 46 -2.53 18.89 21.37
CA ILE A 46 -3.69 19.76 21.16
C ILE A 46 -3.43 20.89 20.15
N PRO A 47 -2.28 21.62 20.21
CA PRO A 47 -2.04 22.70 19.27
C PRO A 47 -1.99 22.24 17.82
N ARG A 48 -1.40 21.06 17.56
CA ARG A 48 -1.30 20.48 16.22
C ARG A 48 -2.65 20.01 15.69
N VAL A 49 -3.38 19.24 16.50
CA VAL A 49 -4.73 18.75 16.13
C VAL A 49 -5.66 19.93 15.83
N ARG A 50 -5.63 20.99 16.67
CA ARG A 50 -6.47 22.18 16.45
C ARG A 50 -6.11 22.96 15.19
N MET A 51 -4.86 22.94 14.79
CA MET A 51 -4.39 23.65 13.59
C MET A 51 -4.72 22.89 12.31
N GLU A 52 -4.72 21.57 12.36
CA GLU A 52 -4.80 20.70 11.20
C GLU A 52 -6.16 20.00 11.01
N THR A 53 -7.07 20.13 12.02
CA THR A 53 -8.39 19.46 11.99
C THR A 53 -9.49 20.32 12.63
N ASP A 54 -10.75 20.00 12.28
CA ASP A 54 -11.94 20.57 12.93
C ASP A 54 -12.53 19.63 14.00
N LEU A 55 -11.73 18.71 14.53
CA LEU A 55 -12.17 17.75 15.54
C LEU A 55 -12.39 18.41 16.89
N GLU A 56 -13.40 17.96 17.60
CA GLU A 56 -13.57 18.30 19.01
C GLU A 56 -12.43 17.68 19.83
N ILE A 57 -11.89 18.46 20.77
CA ILE A 57 -10.76 18.04 21.60
C ILE A 57 -11.21 17.89 23.04
N VAL A 58 -11.08 16.67 23.57
CA VAL A 58 -11.23 16.35 24.99
C VAL A 58 -9.84 16.11 25.56
N ALA A 59 -9.33 17.06 26.34
CA ALA A 59 -8.00 16.96 26.95
C ALA A 59 -7.98 15.93 28.08
N HIS A 60 -6.87 15.18 28.22
CA HIS A 60 -6.68 14.23 29.33
C HIS A 60 -6.82 14.91 30.69
N GLU A 61 -6.39 16.18 30.82
CA GLU A 61 -6.50 17.01 32.03
C GLU A 61 -7.97 17.25 32.42
N GLN A 62 -8.86 17.44 31.44
CA GLN A 62 -10.30 17.59 31.69
C GLN A 62 -10.95 16.31 32.20
N LEU A 63 -10.33 15.17 31.96
CA LEU A 63 -10.76 13.84 32.40
C LEU A 63 -10.11 13.42 33.73
N GLY A 64 -9.34 14.32 34.40
CA GLY A 64 -8.71 14.06 35.68
C GLY A 64 -7.42 13.22 35.56
N SER A 65 -6.62 13.42 34.54
CA SER A 65 -5.33 12.73 34.38
C SER A 65 -4.38 12.97 35.57
N ASP A 66 -4.33 14.20 36.14
CA ASP A 66 -3.47 14.52 37.26
C ASP A 66 -3.81 13.69 38.50
N GLU A 67 -5.09 13.43 38.75
CA GLU A 67 -5.54 12.55 39.84
C GLU A 67 -5.10 11.12 39.65
N LEU A 68 -5.20 10.61 38.37
CA LEU A 68 -4.77 9.27 38.04
C LEU A 68 -3.25 9.10 38.19
N PHE A 69 -2.46 10.08 37.76
CA PHE A 69 -1.02 10.09 37.97
C PHE A 69 -0.65 10.11 39.47
N ALA A 70 -1.40 10.85 40.31
CA ALA A 70 -1.17 10.89 41.75
C ALA A 70 -1.40 9.53 42.45
N LEU A 71 -2.19 8.62 41.85
CA LEU A 71 -2.39 7.26 42.36
C LEU A 71 -1.16 6.37 42.24
N GLY A 72 -0.17 6.72 41.42
CA GLY A 72 1.04 5.91 41.19
C GLY A 72 0.78 4.56 40.51
N ILE A 73 -0.35 4.43 39.81
CA ILE A 73 -0.68 3.21 39.03
C ILE A 73 0.09 3.17 37.73
N PRO A 74 0.26 1.98 37.08
CA PRO A 74 0.95 1.84 35.82
C PRO A 74 0.31 2.69 34.69
N ARG A 75 1.14 3.21 33.79
CA ARG A 75 0.70 4.07 32.69
C ARG A 75 -0.44 3.44 31.87
N TRP A 76 -0.37 2.17 31.52
CA TRP A 76 -1.41 1.49 30.76
C TRP A 76 -2.79 1.48 31.44
N GLN A 77 -2.82 1.48 32.80
CA GLN A 77 -4.09 1.61 33.55
C GLN A 77 -4.63 3.03 33.47
N ILE A 78 -3.74 4.04 33.53
CA ILE A 78 -4.12 5.43 33.34
C ILE A 78 -4.74 5.64 31.94
N ASP A 79 -4.10 5.08 30.90
CA ASP A 79 -4.57 5.19 29.52
C ASP A 79 -5.96 4.52 29.36
N GLN A 80 -6.20 3.35 29.95
CA GLN A 80 -7.51 2.69 29.96
C GLN A 80 -8.58 3.54 30.64
N GLU A 81 -8.27 4.09 31.80
CA GLU A 81 -9.18 4.97 32.55
C GLU A 81 -9.51 6.26 31.77
N LEU A 82 -8.53 6.88 31.14
CA LEU A 82 -8.76 8.07 30.31
C LEU A 82 -9.64 7.77 29.10
N VAL A 83 -9.42 6.64 28.43
CA VAL A 83 -10.30 6.18 27.35
C VAL A 83 -11.73 5.96 27.84
N LEU A 84 -11.92 5.27 28.98
CA LEU A 84 -13.23 5.04 29.57
C LEU A 84 -13.95 6.34 29.92
N ARG A 85 -13.23 7.29 30.57
CA ARG A 85 -13.77 8.61 30.90
C ARG A 85 -14.10 9.42 29.65
N GLY A 86 -13.28 9.34 28.62
CA GLY A 86 -13.55 9.95 27.31
C GLY A 86 -14.80 9.38 26.64
N CYS A 87 -14.96 8.05 26.63
CA CYS A 87 -16.18 7.40 26.13
C CYS A 87 -17.44 7.89 26.88
N ARG A 88 -17.36 8.01 28.20
CA ARG A 88 -18.48 8.50 29.03
C ARG A 88 -18.79 9.97 28.78
N GLU A 89 -17.78 10.81 28.63
CA GLU A 89 -17.92 12.24 28.29
C GLU A 89 -18.60 12.42 26.93
N LEU A 90 -18.28 11.55 25.97
CA LEU A 90 -18.88 11.58 24.63
C LEU A 90 -20.22 10.81 24.55
N GLY A 91 -20.63 10.15 25.64
CA GLY A 91 -21.91 9.43 25.71
C GLY A 91 -21.92 8.09 24.97
N VAL A 92 -20.74 7.50 24.71
CA VAL A 92 -20.63 6.20 24.04
C VAL A 92 -21.10 5.08 24.94
N VAL A 93 -22.05 4.28 24.47
CA VAL A 93 -22.59 3.09 25.15
C VAL A 93 -22.32 1.84 24.35
N GLU A 94 -22.37 1.94 23.01
CA GLU A 94 -22.06 0.91 22.04
C GLU A 94 -21.28 1.53 20.88
N ALA A 95 -20.24 0.84 20.39
CA ALA A 95 -19.46 1.34 19.25
C ALA A 95 -18.92 0.23 18.37
N ALA A 96 -18.74 0.55 17.07
CA ALA A 96 -17.92 -0.21 16.15
C ALA A 96 -16.43 0.13 16.37
N VAL A 97 -15.57 -0.89 16.29
CA VAL A 97 -14.10 -0.75 16.41
C VAL A 97 -13.39 -1.47 15.27
N PRO A 98 -12.21 -1.01 14.84
CA PRO A 98 -11.41 -1.72 13.84
C PRO A 98 -10.92 -3.07 14.39
N ALA A 99 -10.52 -3.97 13.49
CA ALA A 99 -9.98 -5.27 13.88
C ALA A 99 -8.66 -5.15 14.65
N SER A 100 -7.93 -4.05 14.48
CA SER A 100 -6.69 -3.71 15.16
C SER A 100 -6.90 -3.17 16.59
N PHE A 101 -8.16 -2.98 17.03
CA PHE A 101 -8.45 -2.44 18.37
C PHE A 101 -7.88 -3.35 19.46
N PRO A 102 -7.11 -2.82 20.44
CA PRO A 102 -6.42 -3.64 21.44
C PRO A 102 -7.38 -4.46 22.29
N VAL A 103 -7.22 -5.78 22.32
CA VAL A 103 -8.12 -6.70 23.04
C VAL A 103 -8.21 -6.38 24.53
N GLY A 104 -7.08 -6.04 25.17
CA GLY A 104 -7.09 -5.70 26.61
C GLY A 104 -7.87 -4.42 26.93
N LEU A 105 -7.84 -3.43 26.02
CA LEU A 105 -8.67 -2.22 26.15
C LEU A 105 -10.13 -2.54 25.86
N ALA A 106 -10.41 -3.38 24.87
CA ALA A 106 -11.78 -3.79 24.54
C ALA A 106 -12.45 -4.53 25.71
N ASP A 107 -11.75 -5.46 26.35
CA ASP A 107 -12.27 -6.19 27.51
C ASP A 107 -12.49 -5.24 28.70
N PHE A 108 -11.56 -4.35 28.98
CA PHE A 108 -11.71 -3.33 30.02
C PHE A 108 -12.96 -2.45 29.79
N LEU A 109 -13.18 -1.97 28.57
CA LEU A 109 -14.36 -1.15 28.25
C LEU A 109 -15.67 -1.95 28.38
N ARG A 110 -15.69 -3.22 27.95
CA ARG A 110 -16.86 -4.11 28.11
C ARG A 110 -17.19 -4.36 29.57
N ASP A 111 -16.19 -4.59 30.42
CA ASP A 111 -16.36 -4.78 31.86
C ASP A 111 -16.93 -3.52 32.55
N HIS A 112 -16.78 -2.36 31.89
CA HIS A 112 -17.30 -1.06 32.37
C HIS A 112 -18.56 -0.59 31.64
N GLY A 113 -19.23 -1.51 30.89
CA GLY A 113 -20.56 -1.30 30.32
C GLY A 113 -20.58 -0.64 28.96
N ILE A 114 -19.47 -0.63 28.22
CA ILE A 114 -19.42 -0.18 26.81
C ILE A 114 -19.39 -1.40 25.91
N GLU A 115 -20.42 -1.54 25.07
CA GLU A 115 -20.48 -2.65 24.11
C GLU A 115 -19.62 -2.33 22.87
N LEU A 116 -18.74 -3.27 22.48
CA LEU A 116 -17.84 -3.09 21.33
C LEU A 116 -18.03 -4.21 20.33
N ARG A 117 -18.21 -3.84 19.06
CA ARG A 117 -18.32 -4.73 17.93
C ARG A 117 -17.23 -4.45 16.91
N VAL A 118 -16.47 -5.48 16.52
CA VAL A 118 -15.51 -5.37 15.42
C VAL A 118 -16.26 -5.27 14.09
N ASP A 119 -15.97 -4.24 13.28
CA ASP A 119 -16.58 -4.03 11.98
C ASP A 119 -15.52 -3.67 10.93
N ARG A 120 -14.88 -4.68 10.36
CA ARG A 120 -13.82 -4.50 9.34
C ARG A 120 -14.32 -3.74 8.13
N GLU A 121 -15.51 -4.10 7.61
CA GLU A 121 -16.06 -3.51 6.40
C GLU A 121 -16.33 -2.01 6.53
N LEU A 122 -16.73 -1.56 7.72
CA LEU A 122 -16.95 -0.15 7.99
C LEU A 122 -15.64 0.64 7.83
N PHE A 123 -14.57 0.18 8.47
CA PHE A 123 -13.28 0.89 8.46
C PHE A 123 -12.58 0.78 7.11
N ASP A 124 -12.61 -0.38 6.47
CA ASP A 124 -12.06 -0.56 5.12
C ASP A 124 -12.77 0.38 4.12
N ARG A 125 -14.10 0.47 4.16
CA ARG A 125 -14.88 1.34 3.28
C ARG A 125 -14.60 2.82 3.49
N ARG A 126 -14.36 3.26 4.73
CA ARG A 126 -14.01 4.65 5.03
C ARG A 126 -12.69 5.06 4.37
N ARG A 127 -11.69 4.18 4.42
CA ARG A 127 -10.35 4.42 3.86
C ARG A 127 -10.30 4.34 2.33
N ARG A 128 -11.23 3.64 1.70
CA ARG A 128 -11.30 3.51 0.23
C ARG A 128 -11.49 4.85 -0.46
N ALA A 129 -12.34 5.74 0.07
CA ALA A 129 -12.52 7.09 -0.45
C ALA A 129 -11.38 8.00 0.04
N LYS A 130 -10.31 8.11 -0.74
CA LYS A 130 -9.15 8.94 -0.40
C LYS A 130 -9.53 10.42 -0.31
N ASN A 131 -9.09 11.09 0.75
CA ASN A 131 -9.23 12.54 0.84
C ASN A 131 -8.16 13.26 -0.02
N GLU A 132 -8.30 14.59 -0.18
CA GLU A 132 -7.37 15.38 -1.01
C GLU A 132 -5.92 15.30 -0.53
N ALA A 133 -5.68 15.26 0.78
CA ALA A 133 -4.34 15.17 1.35
C ALA A 133 -3.70 13.81 1.05
N GLU A 134 -4.47 12.72 1.19
CA GLU A 134 -4.03 11.36 0.87
C GLU A 134 -3.70 11.24 -0.63
N LEU A 135 -4.58 11.72 -1.51
CA LEU A 135 -4.32 11.73 -2.96
C LEU A 135 -3.07 12.53 -3.31
N ALA A 136 -2.86 13.70 -2.68
CA ALA A 136 -1.66 14.49 -2.87
C ALA A 136 -0.40 13.74 -2.41
N GLY A 137 -0.47 13.01 -1.29
CA GLY A 137 0.62 12.18 -0.79
C GLY A 137 0.95 11.01 -1.72
N ILE A 138 -0.06 10.28 -2.19
CA ILE A 138 0.09 9.21 -3.18
C ILE A 138 0.78 9.72 -4.44
N ARG A 139 0.37 10.88 -4.97
CA ARG A 139 0.96 11.48 -6.16
C ARG A 139 2.42 11.91 -5.94
N ARG A 140 2.78 12.42 -4.74
CA ARG A 140 4.19 12.73 -4.41
C ARG A 140 5.03 11.46 -4.34
N ALA A 141 4.53 10.41 -3.68
CA ALA A 141 5.21 9.12 -3.62
C ALA A 141 5.37 8.50 -5.01
N GLN A 142 4.35 8.61 -5.89
CA GLN A 142 4.44 8.14 -7.28
C GLN A 142 5.50 8.89 -8.08
N LYS A 143 5.61 10.21 -7.94
CA LYS A 143 6.67 10.99 -8.59
C LYS A 143 8.07 10.60 -8.09
N ALA A 144 8.20 10.22 -6.83
CA ALA A 144 9.45 9.67 -6.30
C ALA A 144 9.77 8.29 -6.91
N CYS A 145 8.77 7.40 -7.09
CA CYS A 145 8.94 6.14 -7.83
C CYS A 145 9.51 6.38 -9.22
N GLU A 146 8.90 7.26 -10.00
CA GLU A 146 9.30 7.59 -11.36
C GLU A 146 10.74 8.13 -11.39
N ALA A 147 11.08 9.07 -10.51
CA ALA A 147 12.42 9.64 -10.42
C ALA A 147 13.48 8.60 -9.95
N GLY A 148 13.14 7.76 -8.99
CA GLY A 148 14.02 6.69 -8.52
C GLY A 148 14.32 5.67 -9.62
N LEU A 149 13.28 5.31 -10.38
CA LEU A 149 13.43 4.40 -11.51
C LEU A 149 14.22 5.02 -12.66
N ASP A 150 14.08 6.32 -12.93
CA ASP A 150 14.91 7.04 -13.91
C ASP A 150 16.40 6.96 -13.54
N ALA A 151 16.74 7.16 -12.28
CA ALA A 151 18.13 7.07 -11.81
C ALA A 151 18.69 5.64 -11.95
N ALA A 152 17.90 4.61 -11.64
CA ALA A 152 18.30 3.23 -11.84
C ALA A 152 18.42 2.88 -13.34
N ARG A 153 17.47 3.34 -14.15
CA ARG A 153 17.47 3.15 -15.62
C ARG A 153 18.70 3.78 -16.28
N GLU A 154 19.17 4.93 -15.79
CA GLU A 154 20.40 5.54 -16.28
C GLU A 154 21.64 4.67 -16.01
N LEU A 155 21.69 3.98 -14.86
CA LEU A 155 22.76 3.01 -14.61
C LEU A 155 22.68 1.82 -15.56
N LEU A 156 21.47 1.29 -15.83
CA LEU A 156 21.26 0.21 -16.78
C LEU A 156 21.70 0.60 -18.20
N ARG A 157 21.41 1.83 -18.66
CA ARG A 157 21.83 2.35 -19.98
C ARG A 157 23.34 2.47 -20.13
N ARG A 158 24.03 2.76 -19.03
CA ARG A 158 25.50 2.88 -19.01
C ARG A 158 26.19 1.56 -18.80
N ALA A 159 25.44 0.51 -18.46
CA ALA A 159 26.00 -0.79 -18.19
C ALA A 159 26.69 -1.38 -19.41
N GLN A 160 27.84 -1.99 -19.20
CA GLN A 160 28.62 -2.70 -20.20
C GLN A 160 28.78 -4.15 -19.76
N GLN A 161 28.81 -5.04 -20.73
CA GLN A 161 29.03 -6.45 -20.46
C GLN A 161 30.48 -6.70 -20.02
N ASP A 162 30.67 -7.39 -18.87
CA ASP A 162 31.94 -7.91 -18.41
C ASP A 162 31.78 -9.41 -18.06
N GLY A 163 32.28 -10.27 -18.95
CA GLY A 163 31.99 -11.70 -18.90
C GLY A 163 30.51 -11.98 -19.17
N ASP A 164 29.81 -12.57 -18.23
CA ASP A 164 28.36 -12.81 -18.23
C ASP A 164 27.59 -11.77 -17.36
N GLY A 165 28.30 -10.95 -16.60
CA GLY A 165 27.75 -9.90 -15.77
C GLY A 165 27.71 -8.53 -16.43
N LEU A 166 27.04 -7.59 -15.77
CA LEU A 166 27.03 -6.18 -16.12
C LEU A 166 27.93 -5.37 -15.17
N ASP A 167 28.60 -4.37 -15.73
CA ASP A 167 29.49 -3.45 -15.04
C ASP A 167 29.15 -1.99 -15.39
N VAL A 168 29.32 -1.08 -14.46
CA VAL A 168 29.22 0.36 -14.66
C VAL A 168 30.43 1.03 -14.00
N ASP A 169 31.21 1.77 -14.81
CA ASP A 169 32.41 2.50 -14.36
C ASP A 169 33.48 1.61 -13.70
N GLY A 170 33.63 0.34 -14.14
CA GLY A 170 34.63 -0.60 -13.63
C GLY A 170 34.22 -1.30 -12.35
N GLU A 171 32.95 -1.25 -11.97
CA GLU A 171 32.39 -1.95 -10.82
C GLU A 171 31.14 -2.75 -11.19
N PRO A 172 30.94 -3.96 -10.64
CA PRO A 172 29.76 -4.76 -10.92
C PRO A 172 28.46 -4.00 -10.68
N LEU A 173 27.52 -4.12 -11.61
CA LEU A 173 26.17 -3.62 -11.44
C LEU A 173 25.34 -4.68 -10.69
N THR A 174 24.92 -4.34 -9.50
CA THR A 174 24.18 -5.24 -8.61
C THR A 174 22.82 -4.69 -8.21
N SER A 175 21.90 -5.55 -7.77
CA SER A 175 20.62 -5.15 -7.18
C SER A 175 20.82 -4.16 -6.04
N GLU A 176 21.81 -4.36 -5.18
CA GLU A 176 22.10 -3.48 -4.05
C GLU A 176 22.57 -2.09 -4.49
N ARG A 177 23.32 -2.02 -5.60
CA ARG A 177 23.78 -0.75 -6.17
C ARG A 177 22.61 0.05 -6.76
N LEU A 178 21.69 -0.62 -7.46
CA LEU A 178 20.47 -0.01 -7.98
C LEU A 178 19.56 0.48 -6.86
N LYS A 179 19.33 -0.35 -5.83
CA LYS A 179 18.54 0.04 -4.65
C LYS A 179 19.10 1.29 -3.98
N ARG A 180 20.41 1.37 -3.79
CA ARG A 180 21.03 2.54 -3.15
C ARG A 180 20.79 3.81 -3.93
N VAL A 181 20.88 3.79 -5.26
CA VAL A 181 20.62 4.95 -6.10
C VAL A 181 19.16 5.38 -6.00
N ILE A 182 18.23 4.44 -5.94
CA ILE A 182 16.80 4.70 -5.73
C ILE A 182 16.56 5.31 -4.34
N GLU A 183 17.17 4.76 -3.30
CA GLU A 183 17.08 5.26 -1.91
C GLU A 183 17.57 6.71 -1.79
N ASP A 184 18.67 7.06 -2.46
CA ASP A 184 19.20 8.43 -2.49
C ASP A 184 18.18 9.40 -3.11
N VAL A 185 17.55 9.01 -4.22
CA VAL A 185 16.47 9.80 -4.86
C VAL A 185 15.25 9.92 -3.96
N PHE A 186 14.85 8.83 -3.30
CA PHE A 186 13.71 8.84 -2.38
C PHE A 186 13.95 9.78 -1.20
N ALA A 187 15.19 9.83 -0.68
CA ALA A 187 15.54 10.76 0.37
C ALA A 187 15.40 12.23 -0.08
N ASP A 188 15.80 12.55 -1.32
CA ASP A 188 15.67 13.89 -1.91
C ASP A 188 14.18 14.28 -2.15
N HIS A 189 13.31 13.30 -2.38
CA HIS A 189 11.87 13.51 -2.56
C HIS A 189 11.05 13.47 -1.26
N ASP A 190 11.70 13.37 -0.09
CA ASP A 190 11.07 13.29 1.23
C ASP A 190 10.07 12.13 1.37
N VAL A 191 10.40 10.98 0.77
CA VAL A 191 9.68 9.72 0.95
C VAL A 191 10.52 8.70 1.71
N GLU A 192 9.88 7.73 2.33
CA GLU A 192 10.52 6.57 2.96
C GLU A 192 10.63 5.45 1.93
N ALA A 193 11.82 4.91 1.75
CA ALA A 193 12.05 3.79 0.82
C ALA A 193 11.34 2.49 1.27
N GLY A 194 11.29 2.24 2.58
CA GLY A 194 10.82 0.96 3.10
C GLY A 194 11.64 -0.21 2.54
N SER A 195 10.96 -1.26 2.13
CA SER A 195 11.52 -2.28 1.26
C SER A 195 11.17 -1.99 -0.20
N MET A 196 11.99 -2.51 -1.13
CA MET A 196 11.73 -2.44 -2.57
C MET A 196 12.25 -3.72 -3.22
N ILE A 197 11.68 -4.10 -4.35
CA ILE A 197 12.14 -5.21 -5.16
C ILE A 197 12.97 -4.67 -6.31
N VAL A 198 14.22 -5.13 -6.41
CA VAL A 198 15.09 -4.99 -7.58
C VAL A 198 15.70 -6.37 -7.82
N SER A 199 14.90 -7.25 -8.39
CA SER A 199 15.26 -8.65 -8.65
C SER A 199 15.65 -8.84 -10.11
N HIS A 200 16.48 -9.85 -10.39
CA HIS A 200 16.95 -10.11 -11.75
C HIS A 200 17.01 -11.61 -12.06
N GLY A 201 16.95 -11.95 -13.34
CA GLY A 201 16.99 -13.35 -13.81
C GLY A 201 15.97 -14.23 -13.09
N PRO A 202 16.36 -15.43 -12.61
CA PRO A 202 15.44 -16.36 -11.94
C PRO A 202 14.78 -15.81 -10.67
N GLN A 203 15.38 -14.82 -10.01
CA GLN A 203 14.78 -14.18 -8.82
C GLN A 203 13.45 -13.52 -9.16
N THR A 204 13.28 -13.00 -10.37
CA THR A 204 12.07 -12.32 -10.82
C THR A 204 10.84 -13.22 -10.90
N ALA A 205 11.03 -14.55 -10.91
CA ALA A 205 9.94 -15.52 -10.83
C ALA A 205 9.40 -15.73 -9.40
N VAL A 206 10.06 -15.16 -8.39
CA VAL A 206 9.65 -15.25 -6.99
C VAL A 206 9.09 -13.90 -6.55
N GLY A 207 7.78 -13.80 -6.43
CA GLY A 207 7.02 -12.53 -6.36
C GLY A 207 7.51 -11.52 -5.31
N HIS A 208 8.08 -11.97 -4.19
CA HIS A 208 8.61 -11.11 -3.12
C HIS A 208 10.12 -11.26 -2.89
N ASP A 209 10.86 -11.80 -3.87
CA ASP A 209 12.31 -11.78 -3.79
C ASP A 209 12.81 -10.35 -3.98
N LEU A 210 13.41 -9.81 -2.94
CA LEU A 210 13.90 -8.43 -2.96
C LEU A 210 15.03 -8.22 -3.98
N GLY A 211 15.63 -9.28 -4.48
CA GLY A 211 16.77 -9.25 -5.40
C GLY A 211 18.10 -9.01 -4.71
N SER A 212 19.14 -9.66 -5.20
CA SER A 212 20.52 -9.54 -4.72
C SER A 212 21.53 -9.99 -5.76
N GLY A 213 22.75 -9.47 -5.66
CA GLY A 213 23.88 -9.91 -6.47
C GLY A 213 24.01 -9.18 -7.80
N GLN A 214 24.97 -9.65 -8.62
CA GLN A 214 25.31 -9.05 -9.91
C GLN A 214 24.26 -9.38 -10.96
N ILE A 215 23.83 -8.37 -11.69
CA ILE A 215 22.90 -8.48 -12.82
C ILE A 215 23.67 -8.98 -14.03
N HIS A 216 23.05 -9.88 -14.82
CA HIS A 216 23.63 -10.44 -16.03
C HIS A 216 23.00 -9.85 -17.28
N VAL A 217 23.72 -10.00 -18.40
CA VAL A 217 23.23 -9.57 -19.70
C VAL A 217 22.04 -10.47 -20.16
N ASP A 218 21.11 -9.89 -20.91
CA ASP A 218 19.96 -10.56 -21.53
C ASP A 218 18.90 -11.12 -20.57
N GLU A 219 19.05 -10.89 -19.25
CA GLU A 219 18.05 -11.32 -18.26
C GLU A 219 17.08 -10.19 -17.86
N PRO A 220 15.83 -10.50 -17.48
CA PRO A 220 14.90 -9.51 -16.97
C PRO A 220 15.36 -8.97 -15.60
N VAL A 221 15.18 -7.66 -15.41
CA VAL A 221 15.34 -6.95 -14.13
C VAL A 221 14.01 -6.31 -13.78
N VAL A 222 13.37 -6.77 -12.72
CA VAL A 222 12.09 -6.26 -12.21
C VAL A 222 12.36 -5.24 -11.11
N PHE A 223 11.83 -4.05 -11.29
CA PHE A 223 11.76 -3.00 -10.29
C PHE A 223 10.32 -2.87 -9.82
N ASP A 224 10.09 -3.08 -8.54
CA ASP A 224 8.80 -2.92 -7.89
C ASP A 224 9.03 -2.01 -6.67
N LEU A 225 8.52 -0.78 -6.80
CA LEU A 225 8.85 0.34 -5.93
C LEU A 225 7.59 0.88 -5.26
N PHE A 226 7.55 0.80 -3.92
CA PHE A 226 6.42 1.23 -3.10
C PHE A 226 6.84 2.18 -1.96
N PRO A 227 7.37 3.39 -2.30
CA PRO A 227 7.74 4.37 -1.28
C PRO A 227 6.54 4.95 -0.57
N LYS A 228 6.79 5.45 0.64
CA LYS A 228 5.80 6.08 1.52
C LYS A 228 6.07 7.56 1.65
N ASP A 229 5.10 8.39 1.33
CA ASP A 229 5.16 9.83 1.56
C ASP A 229 5.23 10.15 3.07
N LYS A 230 6.28 10.81 3.54
CA LYS A 230 6.48 11.09 4.96
C LYS A 230 5.44 12.01 5.56
N GLN A 231 4.88 12.90 4.76
CA GLN A 231 3.92 13.88 5.24
C GLN A 231 2.56 13.23 5.54
N THR A 232 2.04 12.41 4.62
CA THR A 232 0.71 11.81 4.75
C THR A 232 0.74 10.38 5.28
N GLY A 233 1.85 9.68 5.09
CA GLY A 233 1.96 8.25 5.36
C GLY A 233 1.38 7.36 4.25
N CYS A 234 0.99 7.94 3.11
CA CYS A 234 0.45 7.20 1.98
C CYS A 234 1.56 6.63 1.11
N TYR A 235 1.28 5.46 0.55
CA TYR A 235 2.16 4.76 -0.38
C TYR A 235 1.84 5.11 -1.83
N ALA A 236 2.81 4.92 -2.73
CA ALA A 236 2.61 4.64 -4.13
C ALA A 236 3.02 3.20 -4.42
N ASP A 237 2.81 2.75 -5.65
CA ASP A 237 3.23 1.42 -6.10
C ASP A 237 3.41 1.41 -7.61
N MET A 238 4.54 0.90 -8.10
CA MET A 238 4.83 0.86 -9.52
C MET A 238 5.86 -0.22 -9.86
N THR A 239 5.53 -1.07 -10.81
CA THR A 239 6.48 -2.05 -11.36
C THR A 239 6.83 -1.77 -12.82
N ARG A 240 8.13 -1.88 -13.14
CA ARG A 240 8.66 -1.95 -14.51
C ARG A 240 9.70 -3.06 -14.62
N THR A 241 9.83 -3.61 -15.82
CA THR A 241 10.83 -4.64 -16.14
C THR A 241 11.71 -4.16 -17.29
N TYR A 242 13.02 -4.32 -17.13
CA TYR A 242 14.02 -4.00 -18.15
C TYR A 242 14.91 -5.19 -18.48
N VAL A 243 15.52 -5.17 -19.67
CA VAL A 243 16.59 -6.08 -20.09
C VAL A 243 17.74 -5.27 -20.68
N VAL A 244 18.94 -5.47 -20.17
CA VAL A 244 20.17 -4.92 -20.78
C VAL A 244 20.73 -5.99 -21.72
N GLY A 245 20.82 -5.68 -23.01
CA GLY A 245 21.20 -6.63 -24.06
C GLY A 245 20.02 -7.04 -24.92
N GLU A 246 19.97 -8.31 -25.33
CA GLU A 246 18.94 -8.82 -26.25
C GLU A 246 17.96 -9.71 -25.48
N PRO A 247 16.74 -9.23 -25.19
CA PRO A 247 15.72 -10.05 -24.52
C PRO A 247 15.35 -11.27 -25.38
N SER A 248 15.15 -12.42 -24.74
CA SER A 248 14.70 -13.63 -25.42
C SER A 248 13.32 -13.43 -26.08
N ASP A 249 13.00 -14.25 -27.08
CA ASP A 249 11.69 -14.21 -27.74
C ASP A 249 10.54 -14.43 -26.73
N GLU A 250 10.78 -15.22 -25.70
CA GLU A 250 9.81 -15.46 -24.65
C GLU A 250 9.57 -14.23 -23.78
N VAL A 251 10.61 -13.52 -23.37
CA VAL A 251 10.50 -12.28 -22.59
C VAL A 251 9.81 -11.17 -23.41
N LYS A 252 10.10 -11.09 -24.71
CA LYS A 252 9.40 -10.20 -25.64
C LYS A 252 7.90 -10.52 -25.73
N GLU A 253 7.55 -11.81 -25.82
CA GLU A 253 6.14 -12.22 -25.86
C GLU A 253 5.45 -11.99 -24.50
N TRP A 254 6.11 -12.23 -23.38
CA TRP A 254 5.57 -11.87 -22.07
C TRP A 254 5.29 -10.38 -21.96
N HIS A 255 6.24 -9.53 -22.39
CA HIS A 255 6.07 -8.09 -22.37
C HIS A 255 4.85 -7.64 -23.19
N ARG A 256 4.69 -8.18 -24.40
CA ARG A 256 3.53 -7.91 -25.25
C ARG A 256 2.21 -8.30 -24.58
N LEU A 257 2.14 -9.52 -24.02
CA LEU A 257 0.93 -10.04 -23.36
C LEU A 257 0.61 -9.31 -22.07
N VAL A 258 1.60 -9.04 -21.23
CA VAL A 258 1.44 -8.30 -19.98
C VAL A 258 1.00 -6.86 -20.26
N LYS A 259 1.58 -6.20 -21.26
CA LYS A 259 1.15 -4.85 -21.67
C LYS A 259 -0.28 -4.87 -22.24
N GLU A 260 -0.65 -5.85 -23.05
CA GLU A 260 -2.03 -6.02 -23.52
C GLU A 260 -3.01 -6.21 -22.34
N ALA A 261 -2.62 -7.05 -21.38
CA ALA A 261 -3.43 -7.30 -20.18
C ALA A 261 -3.61 -6.04 -19.33
N LEU A 262 -2.52 -5.27 -19.11
CA LEU A 262 -2.54 -3.99 -18.40
C LEU A 262 -3.49 -2.99 -19.09
N ASP A 263 -3.31 -2.76 -20.40
CA ASP A 263 -4.11 -1.80 -21.14
C ASP A 263 -5.59 -2.15 -21.14
N ARG A 264 -5.93 -3.41 -21.39
CA ARG A 264 -7.33 -3.84 -21.48
C ARG A 264 -8.02 -3.84 -20.14
N SER A 265 -7.34 -4.25 -19.07
CA SER A 265 -7.94 -4.22 -17.73
C SER A 265 -8.07 -2.80 -17.19
N THR A 266 -7.09 -1.93 -17.42
CA THR A 266 -7.15 -0.51 -17.04
C THR A 266 -8.30 0.21 -17.76
N ALA A 267 -8.52 -0.06 -19.04
CA ALA A 267 -9.62 0.55 -19.82
C ALA A 267 -11.01 0.23 -19.26
N GLU A 268 -11.18 -0.86 -18.52
CA GLU A 268 -12.46 -1.23 -17.89
C GLU A 268 -12.61 -0.71 -16.45
N VAL A 269 -11.59 -0.02 -15.89
CA VAL A 269 -11.66 0.58 -14.56
C VAL A 269 -12.64 1.75 -14.57
N LYS A 270 -13.69 1.66 -13.75
CA LYS A 270 -14.71 2.69 -13.55
C LYS A 270 -15.55 2.39 -12.31
N PRO A 271 -16.33 3.32 -11.77
CA PRO A 271 -17.25 3.03 -10.67
C PRO A 271 -18.19 1.86 -11.00
N GLY A 272 -18.32 0.91 -10.08
CA GLY A 272 -19.13 -0.29 -10.24
C GLY A 272 -18.48 -1.42 -11.04
N ALA A 273 -17.28 -1.22 -11.63
CA ALA A 273 -16.52 -2.34 -12.17
C ALA A 273 -16.11 -3.30 -11.03
N ASN A 274 -16.23 -4.60 -11.28
CA ASN A 274 -15.91 -5.59 -10.25
C ASN A 274 -14.47 -6.09 -10.41
N GLY A 275 -13.67 -6.01 -9.35
CA GLY A 275 -12.25 -6.40 -9.36
C GLY A 275 -12.01 -7.85 -9.78
N ARG A 276 -12.96 -8.77 -9.50
CA ARG A 276 -12.88 -10.15 -9.98
C ARG A 276 -13.06 -10.22 -11.51
N ALA A 277 -13.99 -9.47 -12.08
CA ALA A 277 -14.21 -9.45 -13.52
C ALA A 277 -12.97 -8.90 -14.27
N LEU A 278 -12.29 -7.89 -13.71
CA LEU A 278 -11.02 -7.39 -14.25
C LEU A 278 -9.92 -8.46 -14.19
N TYR A 279 -9.84 -9.19 -13.09
CA TYR A 279 -8.91 -10.31 -12.94
C TYR A 279 -9.20 -11.46 -13.94
N GLU A 280 -10.48 -11.82 -14.12
CA GLU A 280 -10.92 -12.83 -15.09
C GLU A 280 -10.54 -12.43 -16.51
N LEU A 281 -10.71 -11.15 -16.90
CA LEU A 281 -10.28 -10.63 -18.20
C LEU A 281 -8.77 -10.87 -18.45
N VAL A 282 -7.93 -10.59 -17.47
CA VAL A 282 -6.47 -10.82 -17.59
C VAL A 282 -6.14 -12.30 -17.66
N CYS A 283 -6.79 -13.12 -16.83
CA CYS A 283 -6.62 -14.57 -16.89
C CYS A 283 -6.99 -15.14 -18.27
N ASP A 284 -8.07 -14.66 -18.89
CA ASP A 284 -8.51 -15.10 -20.23
C ASP A 284 -7.48 -14.75 -21.31
N ILE A 285 -6.83 -13.58 -21.23
CA ILE A 285 -5.74 -13.19 -22.14
C ILE A 285 -4.59 -14.18 -22.04
N PHE A 286 -4.11 -14.46 -20.83
CA PHE A 286 -2.98 -15.34 -20.61
C PHE A 286 -3.30 -16.81 -20.94
N GLN A 287 -4.50 -17.29 -20.59
CA GLN A 287 -4.95 -18.65 -20.96
C GLN A 287 -5.06 -18.83 -22.47
N SER A 288 -5.55 -17.82 -23.20
CA SER A 288 -5.64 -17.83 -24.66
C SER A 288 -4.26 -17.93 -25.32
N ALA A 289 -3.22 -17.44 -24.66
CA ALA A 289 -1.82 -17.57 -25.06
C ALA A 289 -1.14 -18.86 -24.55
N GLY A 290 -1.89 -19.72 -23.83
CA GLY A 290 -1.40 -21.02 -23.35
C GLY A 290 -0.78 -21.02 -21.96
N TYR A 291 -0.84 -19.90 -21.22
CA TYR A 291 -0.31 -19.82 -19.87
C TYR A 291 -1.34 -20.27 -18.82
N LYS A 292 -0.86 -20.90 -17.76
CA LYS A 292 -1.71 -21.23 -16.61
C LYS A 292 -2.01 -20.00 -15.74
N THR A 293 -3.18 -20.03 -15.12
CA THR A 293 -3.61 -19.03 -14.14
C THR A 293 -4.27 -19.69 -12.94
N GLN A 294 -4.52 -18.96 -11.88
CA GLN A 294 -5.26 -19.49 -10.73
C GLN A 294 -6.70 -19.94 -11.05
N LEU A 295 -7.25 -19.54 -12.21
CA LEU A 295 -8.61 -19.89 -12.60
C LEU A 295 -8.72 -21.21 -13.38
N ASN A 296 -7.64 -21.67 -14.02
CA ASN A 296 -7.63 -22.90 -14.82
C ASN A 296 -6.68 -23.98 -14.30
N LYS A 297 -6.13 -23.82 -13.10
CA LYS A 297 -5.33 -24.83 -12.44
C LYS A 297 -6.20 -25.94 -11.82
N GLU A 298 -5.62 -27.11 -11.63
CA GLU A 298 -6.28 -28.18 -10.89
C GLU A 298 -6.44 -27.83 -9.39
N PRO A 299 -7.51 -28.31 -8.72
CA PRO A 299 -7.65 -28.12 -7.27
C PRO A 299 -6.45 -28.69 -6.50
N GLY A 300 -5.81 -27.85 -5.68
CA GLY A 300 -4.61 -28.19 -4.92
C GLY A 300 -3.29 -28.04 -5.68
N GLU A 301 -3.30 -27.77 -6.99
CA GLU A 301 -2.10 -27.47 -7.75
C GLU A 301 -1.46 -26.15 -7.24
N VAL A 302 -0.15 -26.17 -6.99
CA VAL A 302 0.66 -24.98 -6.74
C VAL A 302 1.26 -24.55 -8.07
N LEU A 303 0.93 -23.34 -8.52
CA LEU A 303 1.50 -22.78 -9.75
C LEU A 303 2.85 -22.16 -9.43
N GLU A 304 3.86 -22.54 -10.19
CA GLU A 304 5.19 -21.94 -10.22
C GLU A 304 5.44 -21.20 -11.54
N ASP A 305 4.59 -21.47 -12.56
CA ASP A 305 4.65 -20.86 -13.89
C ASP A 305 3.29 -20.18 -14.22
N GLY A 306 3.32 -19.16 -15.07
CA GLY A 306 2.16 -18.44 -15.55
C GLY A 306 1.77 -17.23 -14.70
N PHE A 307 0.47 -16.99 -14.49
CA PHE A 307 -0.05 -15.89 -13.67
C PHE A 307 -0.71 -16.43 -12.39
N PHE A 308 -0.08 -16.24 -11.26
CA PHE A 308 -0.47 -16.91 -10.02
C PHE A 308 -0.78 -15.98 -8.83
N HIS A 309 -0.81 -14.67 -9.02
CA HIS A 309 -1.23 -13.69 -8.01
C HIS A 309 -2.51 -12.94 -8.41
N GLY A 310 -2.94 -11.97 -7.63
CA GLY A 310 -4.04 -11.06 -7.97
C GLY A 310 -3.67 -10.11 -9.10
N LEU A 311 -4.66 -9.47 -9.71
CA LEU A 311 -4.42 -8.41 -10.69
C LEU A 311 -4.03 -7.09 -10.01
N GLY A 312 -4.37 -6.94 -8.73
CA GLY A 312 -4.08 -5.72 -8.00
C GLY A 312 -4.83 -5.60 -6.68
N HIS A 313 -4.58 -4.51 -6.01
CA HIS A 313 -5.10 -4.17 -4.69
C HIS A 313 -5.29 -2.66 -4.54
N GLY A 314 -5.99 -2.23 -3.50
CA GLY A 314 -6.02 -0.83 -3.10
C GLY A 314 -4.68 -0.38 -2.51
N VAL A 315 -4.35 0.88 -2.72
CA VAL A 315 -3.17 1.55 -2.16
C VAL A 315 -3.60 2.83 -1.44
N GLY A 316 -3.00 3.08 -0.29
CA GLY A 316 -3.26 4.27 0.50
C GLY A 316 -2.32 4.36 1.68
N LEU A 317 -2.86 4.30 2.90
CA LEU A 317 -2.09 4.28 4.14
C LEU A 317 -1.41 2.93 4.40
N GLU A 318 -1.77 1.91 3.65
CA GLU A 318 -1.07 0.63 3.53
C GLU A 318 -0.76 0.37 2.06
N VAL A 319 0.32 -0.37 1.79
CA VAL A 319 0.63 -0.82 0.42
C VAL A 319 -0.52 -1.68 -0.09
N HIS A 320 -0.95 -2.65 0.72
CA HIS A 320 -2.06 -3.53 0.42
C HIS A 320 -3.28 -3.21 1.28
N GLU A 321 -4.29 -2.59 0.71
CA GLU A 321 -5.59 -2.38 1.35
C GLU A 321 -6.76 -2.72 0.39
N GLY A 322 -8.00 -2.53 0.80
CA GLY A 322 -9.13 -2.67 -0.10
C GLY A 322 -9.20 -1.56 -1.17
N PRO A 323 -9.72 -1.85 -2.37
CA PRO A 323 -10.35 -3.09 -2.81
C PRO A 323 -9.37 -4.15 -3.33
N SER A 324 -9.80 -5.42 -3.44
CA SER A 324 -9.02 -6.48 -4.09
C SER A 324 -9.45 -6.66 -5.54
N LEU A 325 -8.47 -6.82 -6.44
CA LEU A 325 -8.63 -7.22 -7.83
C LEU A 325 -8.07 -8.64 -8.02
N GLY A 326 -8.82 -9.65 -7.64
CA GLY A 326 -8.35 -11.04 -7.63
C GLY A 326 -9.50 -12.04 -7.63
N ARG A 327 -9.23 -13.25 -7.14
CA ARG A 327 -10.24 -14.32 -7.02
C ARG A 327 -11.43 -13.92 -6.13
N ILE A 328 -11.20 -13.03 -5.18
CA ILE A 328 -12.23 -12.31 -4.42
C ILE A 328 -12.09 -10.86 -4.85
N GLY A 329 -13.07 -10.35 -5.60
CA GLY A 329 -13.05 -8.97 -6.08
C GLY A 329 -14.12 -8.14 -5.37
N HIS A 330 -13.87 -6.83 -5.26
CA HIS A 330 -14.84 -5.85 -4.79
C HIS A 330 -15.29 -4.96 -5.93
N ASP A 331 -16.51 -4.43 -5.85
CA ASP A 331 -16.95 -3.38 -6.77
C ASP A 331 -16.15 -2.11 -6.48
N LEU A 332 -15.62 -1.50 -7.52
CA LEU A 332 -14.86 -0.27 -7.42
C LEU A 332 -15.78 0.92 -7.14
N ILE A 333 -15.31 1.83 -6.29
CA ILE A 333 -16.03 3.07 -5.96
C ILE A 333 -15.17 4.30 -6.28
N PRO A 334 -15.78 5.48 -6.54
CA PRO A 334 -15.00 6.71 -6.67
C PRO A 334 -14.12 6.95 -5.45
N GLY A 335 -12.87 7.36 -5.68
CA GLY A 335 -11.86 7.57 -4.65
C GLY A 335 -10.97 6.36 -4.36
N ASP A 336 -11.29 5.16 -4.86
CA ASP A 336 -10.35 4.04 -4.82
C ASP A 336 -9.09 4.40 -5.61
N VAL A 337 -7.92 4.15 -5.00
CA VAL A 337 -6.64 4.09 -5.70
C VAL A 337 -6.20 2.64 -5.70
N ILE A 338 -5.96 2.08 -6.87
CA ILE A 338 -5.68 0.66 -7.07
C ILE A 338 -4.43 0.45 -7.90
N THR A 339 -3.74 -0.67 -7.70
CA THR A 339 -2.76 -1.19 -8.64
C THR A 339 -3.45 -2.00 -9.74
N VAL A 340 -2.84 -2.02 -10.91
CA VAL A 340 -3.14 -2.96 -12.00
C VAL A 340 -1.80 -3.54 -12.44
N GLU A 341 -1.51 -4.79 -12.05
CA GLU A 341 -0.16 -5.37 -12.06
C GLU A 341 -0.09 -6.77 -12.69
N PRO A 342 -0.53 -6.97 -13.95
CA PRO A 342 -0.39 -8.27 -14.59
C PRO A 342 1.08 -8.66 -14.70
N GLY A 343 1.38 -9.97 -14.58
CA GLY A 343 2.72 -10.52 -14.73
C GLY A 343 2.71 -11.95 -15.24
N LEU A 344 3.80 -12.36 -15.86
CA LEU A 344 4.06 -13.74 -16.30
C LEU A 344 5.40 -14.21 -15.76
N TYR A 345 5.43 -15.45 -15.31
CA TYR A 345 6.57 -16.01 -14.58
C TYR A 345 6.83 -17.45 -14.99
N ARG A 346 8.12 -17.86 -14.89
CA ARG A 346 8.56 -19.25 -14.98
C ARG A 346 9.63 -19.54 -13.94
N ALA A 347 9.37 -20.48 -13.06
CA ALA A 347 10.32 -20.90 -12.04
C ALA A 347 11.70 -21.27 -12.61
N GLY A 348 12.76 -20.75 -11.98
CA GLY A 348 14.14 -20.99 -12.40
C GLY A 348 14.58 -20.31 -13.71
N TYR A 349 13.70 -19.56 -14.35
CA TYR A 349 13.99 -18.79 -15.57
C TYR A 349 13.88 -17.29 -15.33
N GLY A 350 12.71 -16.81 -14.94
CA GLY A 350 12.46 -15.41 -14.71
C GLY A 350 10.99 -15.03 -14.75
N GLY A 351 10.70 -13.76 -14.64
CA GLY A 351 9.37 -13.18 -14.70
C GLY A 351 9.38 -11.76 -15.23
N LEU A 352 8.20 -11.27 -15.56
CA LEU A 352 7.95 -9.93 -16.05
C LEU A 352 6.65 -9.40 -15.46
N ARG A 353 6.67 -8.20 -14.88
CA ARG A 353 5.51 -7.47 -14.39
C ARG A 353 5.55 -6.03 -14.89
N LEU A 354 4.41 -5.51 -15.24
CA LEU A 354 4.14 -4.09 -15.45
C LEU A 354 3.00 -3.71 -14.53
N GLU A 355 3.11 -2.57 -13.89
CA GLU A 355 2.14 -2.11 -12.91
C GLU A 355 1.93 -0.62 -12.98
N ASP A 356 0.69 -0.21 -12.95
CA ASP A 356 0.28 1.17 -12.85
C ASP A 356 -0.64 1.39 -11.66
N LEU A 357 -0.53 2.58 -11.08
CA LEU A 357 -1.43 3.09 -10.06
C LEU A 357 -2.57 3.87 -10.70
N VAL A 358 -3.80 3.50 -10.39
CA VAL A 358 -5.02 4.01 -11.05
C VAL A 358 -6.01 4.53 -10.01
N LEU A 359 -6.43 5.79 -10.17
CA LEU A 359 -7.52 6.41 -9.39
C LEU A 359 -8.86 6.16 -10.07
N VAL A 360 -9.83 5.62 -9.35
CA VAL A 360 -11.22 5.54 -9.79
C VAL A 360 -11.89 6.90 -9.56
N THR A 361 -12.30 7.55 -10.65
CA THR A 361 -12.98 8.85 -10.61
C THR A 361 -14.50 8.68 -10.65
N GLU A 362 -15.26 9.75 -10.50
CA GLU A 362 -16.74 9.71 -10.61
C GLU A 362 -17.25 9.18 -11.96
N ALA A 363 -16.48 9.36 -13.06
CA ALA A 363 -16.92 9.05 -14.42
C ALA A 363 -16.09 7.98 -15.13
N GLY A 364 -15.05 7.46 -14.49
CA GLY A 364 -14.13 6.51 -15.11
C GLY A 364 -12.87 6.32 -14.25
N HIS A 365 -11.71 6.55 -14.83
CA HIS A 365 -10.44 6.45 -14.10
C HIS A 365 -9.43 7.50 -14.56
N GLU A 366 -8.37 7.65 -13.77
CA GLU A 366 -7.16 8.40 -14.08
C GLU A 366 -5.97 7.48 -13.77
N VAL A 367 -5.09 7.27 -14.73
CA VAL A 367 -3.81 6.60 -14.48
C VAL A 367 -2.88 7.62 -13.81
N ILE A 368 -2.46 7.36 -12.57
CA ILE A 368 -1.57 8.24 -11.81
C ILE A 368 -0.12 8.06 -12.27
N THR A 369 0.26 6.82 -12.62
CA THR A 369 1.60 6.49 -13.13
C THR A 369 1.81 7.11 -14.51
N ASP A 370 2.82 7.98 -14.65
CA ASP A 370 3.21 8.59 -15.91
C ASP A 370 4.65 8.16 -16.25
N TYR A 371 4.79 6.90 -16.65
CA TYR A 371 6.09 6.30 -16.88
C TYR A 371 6.08 5.30 -18.05
N PRO A 372 7.13 5.31 -18.91
CA PRO A 372 7.19 4.46 -20.09
C PRO A 372 7.21 2.95 -19.76
N TYR A 373 6.93 2.14 -20.82
CA TYR A 373 6.79 0.68 -20.68
C TYR A 373 7.85 -0.10 -21.48
N GLU A 374 8.79 0.56 -22.14
CA GLU A 374 9.80 -0.09 -22.93
C GLU A 374 10.61 -1.11 -22.12
N LEU A 375 10.90 -2.25 -22.75
CA LEU A 375 11.71 -3.32 -22.16
C LEU A 375 13.21 -2.93 -22.14
N GLU A 376 13.63 -2.07 -23.05
CA GLU A 376 14.98 -1.52 -23.08
C GLU A 376 15.10 -0.35 -22.08
N PRO A 377 16.16 -0.29 -21.28
CA PRO A 377 16.37 0.79 -20.32
C PRO A 377 16.54 2.18 -20.94
#